data_179e82cef56653cf3d5992c23512e8b3
#
_entry.id   179e82cef56653cf3d5992c23512e8b3
#
_cell.length_a   1.000
_cell.length_b   1.000
_cell.length_c   1.000
_cell.angle_alpha   90.00
_cell.angle_beta   90.00
_cell.angle_gamma   90.00
#
_symmetry.space_group_name_H-M   'P 1'
#
loop_
_entity.id
_entity.type
_entity.pdbx_description
1 polymer ?
#
loop_
_entity_poly.entity_id
_entity_poly.type
_entity_poly.pdbx_seq_one_letter_code
_entity_poly.pdbx_strand_id
1 'polypeptide(L)'
;TINNLFSGVGFISGTHNIENIFDINSGAVTNSATVILLSSASSTAQMADINSGSYSGDLTVQRRVEATTQGYRMFGSPVDNSDLSDWMDDGIIFSGFPNSNYPNFFGGSNAYYYNEANALNTDKEAGWYAPSDISDSTSPYLGTFIYTDAVTYLLSVTGQPYTGDITIDVTSGNLASDQRGWNLIANPYACNIDWDSFHSDNSG
;
A
#
# COMPACT_ATOMS: atom_id res chain seq x y z
N THR A 1 25.28 5.45 2.19
CA THR A 1 24.66 4.34 1.48
C THR A 1 24.99 3.08 2.24
N ILE A 2 24.03 2.52 2.98
CA ILE A 2 24.22 1.22 3.62
C ILE A 2 23.49 0.22 2.73
N ASN A 3 24.23 -0.45 1.86
CA ASN A 3 23.80 -1.72 1.30
C ASN A 3 24.03 -2.75 2.41
N ASN A 4 23.03 -2.98 3.24
CA ASN A 4 23.15 -3.97 4.30
C ASN A 4 22.82 -5.34 3.72
N LEU A 5 23.85 -6.08 3.40
CA LEU A 5 23.77 -7.50 3.10
C LEU A 5 23.78 -8.24 4.44
N PHE A 6 22.65 -8.81 4.83
CA PHE A 6 22.58 -9.69 6.00
C PHE A 6 22.70 -11.14 5.58
N SER A 7 23.59 -11.87 6.23
CA SER A 7 23.70 -13.32 6.09
C SER A 7 23.73 -13.96 7.49
N GLY A 8 22.90 -14.96 7.70
CA GLY A 8 22.79 -15.66 8.99
C GLY A 8 21.57 -15.22 9.81
N VAL A 9 21.45 -15.76 11.03
CA VAL A 9 20.41 -15.36 12.00
C VAL A 9 20.84 -14.03 12.63
N GLY A 10 20.05 -12.98 12.47
CA GLY A 10 20.36 -11.66 12.99
C GLY A 10 19.19 -11.07 13.79
N PHE A 11 19.54 -10.35 14.86
CA PHE A 11 18.63 -9.46 15.57
C PHE A 11 19.05 -8.04 15.26
N ILE A 12 18.10 -7.22 14.83
CA ILE A 12 18.31 -5.80 14.64
C ILE A 12 17.80 -5.08 15.89
N SER A 13 18.62 -4.24 16.51
CA SER A 13 18.25 -3.40 17.66
C SER A 13 18.64 -1.95 17.39
N GLY A 14 17.94 -0.98 18.00
CA GLY A 14 18.14 0.45 17.78
C GLY A 14 17.31 0.99 16.62
N THR A 15 17.73 2.11 16.01
CA THR A 15 17.05 2.73 14.86
C THR A 15 17.93 2.64 13.63
N HIS A 16 17.37 2.11 12.54
CA HIS A 16 18.05 1.91 11.27
C HIS A 16 17.28 2.59 10.14
N ASN A 17 17.87 3.59 9.54
CA ASN A 17 17.36 4.30 8.39
C ASN A 17 17.96 3.74 7.11
N ILE A 18 17.13 3.22 6.23
CA ILE A 18 17.51 2.67 4.94
C ILE A 18 17.15 3.69 3.86
N GLU A 19 18.12 4.10 3.05
CA GLU A 19 17.94 5.12 2.00
C GLU A 19 17.80 4.53 0.59
N ASN A 20 18.24 3.27 0.38
CA ASN A 20 18.23 2.62 -0.93
C ASN A 20 17.58 1.24 -0.87
N ILE A 21 18.37 0.19 -0.65
CA ILE A 21 17.90 -1.20 -0.71
C ILE A 21 18.16 -1.88 0.64
N PHE A 22 17.11 -2.48 1.20
CA PHE A 22 17.18 -3.42 2.31
C PHE A 22 17.14 -4.83 1.74
N ASP A 23 18.28 -5.49 1.74
CA ASP A 23 18.48 -6.79 1.10
C ASP A 23 18.86 -7.86 2.14
N ILE A 24 18.14 -8.98 2.14
CA ILE A 24 18.37 -10.14 3.01
C ILE A 24 18.66 -11.34 2.11
N ASN A 25 19.94 -11.59 1.84
CA ASN A 25 20.35 -12.64 0.91
C ASN A 25 20.15 -14.06 1.46
N SER A 26 20.26 -14.27 2.76
CA SER A 26 20.09 -15.58 3.38
C SER A 26 19.93 -15.49 4.89
N GLY A 27 19.40 -16.55 5.50
CA GLY A 27 19.19 -16.65 6.94
C GLY A 27 17.90 -15.99 7.40
N ALA A 28 17.66 -16.00 8.71
CA ALA A 28 16.48 -15.38 9.31
C ALA A 28 16.86 -14.07 10.00
N VAL A 29 16.11 -13.02 9.72
CA VAL A 29 16.21 -11.73 10.43
C VAL A 29 14.96 -11.55 11.26
N THR A 30 15.12 -11.48 12.57
CA THR A 30 14.05 -11.09 13.50
C THR A 30 14.31 -9.66 13.93
N ASN A 31 13.41 -8.75 13.54
CA ASN A 31 13.51 -7.34 13.87
C ASN A 31 12.81 -7.04 15.20
N SER A 32 13.59 -6.55 16.19
CA SER A 32 13.07 -5.96 17.43
C SER A 32 13.44 -4.47 17.57
N ALA A 33 13.85 -3.87 16.46
CA ALA A 33 14.31 -2.50 16.36
C ALA A 33 13.32 -1.62 15.59
N THR A 34 13.64 -0.34 15.45
CA THR A 34 12.97 0.56 14.51
C THR A 34 13.73 0.53 13.17
N VAL A 35 13.17 -0.10 12.16
CA VAL A 35 13.70 -0.07 10.78
C VAL A 35 12.80 0.78 9.92
N ILE A 36 13.37 1.76 9.23
CA ILE A 36 12.64 2.71 8.39
C ILE A 36 13.20 2.69 6.98
N LEU A 37 12.36 2.33 6.01
CA LEU A 37 12.63 2.53 4.60
C LEU A 37 12.27 3.97 4.24
N LEU A 38 13.26 4.82 4.08
CA LEU A 38 13.08 6.26 3.87
C LEU A 38 12.62 6.58 2.46
N SER A 39 11.84 7.64 2.34
CA SER A 39 11.49 8.24 1.05
C SER A 39 11.73 9.75 1.07
N SER A 40 12.36 10.26 0.02
CA SER A 40 12.70 11.67 -0.16
C SER A 40 12.38 12.14 -1.57
N ALA A 41 12.73 13.39 -1.89
CA ALA A 41 12.61 13.90 -3.26
C ALA A 41 13.57 13.22 -4.25
N SER A 42 14.67 12.64 -3.76
CA SER A 42 15.74 12.08 -4.60
C SER A 42 15.80 10.55 -4.60
N SER A 43 15.22 9.91 -3.58
CA SER A 43 15.29 8.44 -3.44
C SER A 43 14.12 7.92 -2.63
N THR A 44 13.75 6.69 -2.93
CA THR A 44 12.79 5.91 -2.13
C THR A 44 13.41 4.54 -1.88
N ALA A 45 13.56 4.19 -0.61
CA ALA A 45 14.10 2.91 -0.22
C ALA A 45 13.11 1.77 -0.52
N GLN A 46 13.67 0.61 -0.78
CA GLN A 46 12.94 -0.59 -1.16
C GLN A 46 13.48 -1.79 -0.37
N MET A 47 12.61 -2.75 -0.11
CA MET A 47 12.99 -4.08 0.34
C MET A 47 13.21 -4.97 -0.88
N ALA A 48 14.39 -5.59 -0.98
CA ALA A 48 14.64 -6.56 -2.04
C ALA A 48 13.87 -7.86 -1.80
N ASP A 49 13.69 -8.64 -2.85
CA ASP A 49 13.13 -9.97 -2.75
C ASP A 49 14.00 -10.87 -1.84
N ILE A 50 13.35 -11.62 -0.97
CA ILE A 50 14.03 -12.52 -0.03
C ILE A 50 14.09 -13.92 -0.64
N ASN A 51 15.14 -14.19 -1.41
CA ASN A 51 15.28 -15.44 -2.17
C ASN A 51 15.47 -16.70 -1.30
N SER A 52 16.22 -16.62 -0.21
CA SER A 52 16.55 -17.79 0.65
C SER A 52 16.63 -17.44 2.13
N GLY A 53 16.14 -16.27 2.49
CA GLY A 53 16.06 -15.82 3.88
C GLY A 53 14.64 -15.73 4.39
N SER A 54 14.47 -15.10 5.53
CA SER A 54 13.18 -14.69 6.07
C SER A 54 13.33 -13.39 6.87
N TYR A 55 12.24 -12.64 6.94
CA TYR A 55 12.14 -11.47 7.78
C TYR A 55 10.89 -11.58 8.65
N SER A 56 11.03 -11.21 9.92
CA SER A 56 9.92 -11.10 10.87
C SER A 56 10.07 -9.88 11.75
N GLY A 57 8.96 -9.26 12.10
CA GLY A 57 8.89 -8.02 12.86
C GLY A 57 8.51 -6.83 11.99
N ASP A 58 8.08 -5.75 12.63
CA ASP A 58 7.58 -4.58 11.93
C ASP A 58 8.71 -3.74 11.33
N LEU A 59 8.42 -3.11 10.21
CA LEU A 59 9.22 -2.00 9.69
C LEU A 59 8.31 -0.86 9.25
N THR A 60 8.87 0.34 9.22
CA THR A 60 8.17 1.52 8.70
C THR A 60 8.55 1.73 7.23
N VAL A 61 7.55 1.82 6.38
CA VAL A 61 7.74 2.16 4.96
C VAL A 61 7.28 3.58 4.72
N GLN A 62 8.18 4.43 4.27
CA GLN A 62 7.85 5.78 3.85
C GLN A 62 7.62 5.85 2.33
N ARG A 63 6.68 6.67 1.92
CA ARG A 63 6.44 7.02 0.52
C ARG A 63 6.15 8.51 0.40
N ARG A 64 7.03 9.21 -0.31
CA ARG A 64 6.82 10.61 -0.65
C ARG A 64 5.90 10.69 -1.87
N VAL A 65 4.78 11.35 -1.70
CA VAL A 65 3.77 11.57 -2.75
C VAL A 65 3.77 13.05 -3.12
N GLU A 66 4.24 13.37 -4.30
CA GLU A 66 4.20 14.74 -4.81
C GLU A 66 2.88 15.00 -5.51
N ALA A 67 2.09 15.87 -4.92
CA ALA A 67 0.83 16.30 -5.51
C ALA A 67 0.91 17.77 -5.90
N THR A 68 1.15 18.05 -7.17
CA THR A 68 1.19 19.41 -7.71
C THR A 68 -0.21 19.95 -8.02
N THR A 69 -1.20 19.07 -8.08
CA THR A 69 -2.62 19.40 -8.32
C THR A 69 -3.51 18.56 -7.41
N GLN A 70 -4.66 19.09 -7.04
CA GLN A 70 -5.72 18.31 -6.40
C GLN A 70 -6.20 17.21 -7.36
N GLY A 71 -6.58 16.07 -6.81
CA GLY A 71 -7.13 14.99 -7.62
C GLY A 71 -7.11 13.64 -6.91
N TYR A 72 -7.75 12.68 -7.55
CA TYR A 72 -7.76 11.31 -7.09
C TYR A 72 -6.43 10.63 -7.37
N ARG A 73 -5.99 9.83 -6.40
CA ARG A 73 -4.80 8.99 -6.46
C ARG A 73 -5.10 7.61 -5.90
N MET A 74 -4.40 6.62 -6.43
CA MET A 74 -4.50 5.24 -5.95
C MET A 74 -3.39 4.99 -4.94
N PHE A 75 -3.77 4.43 -3.79
CA PHE A 75 -2.89 4.09 -2.69
C PHE A 75 -3.05 2.64 -2.30
N GLY A 76 -2.01 2.08 -1.68
CA GLY A 76 -2.02 0.79 -1.05
C GLY A 76 -0.89 0.69 -0.03
N SER A 77 -1.06 -0.17 0.96
CA SER A 77 -0.06 -0.38 2.00
C SER A 77 0.83 -1.59 1.67
N PRO A 78 2.16 -1.48 1.83
CA PRO A 78 3.09 -2.58 1.64
C PRO A 78 3.36 -3.37 2.94
N VAL A 79 2.58 -3.13 3.99
CA VAL A 79 2.68 -3.83 5.28
C VAL A 79 1.30 -4.26 5.74
N ASP A 80 1.27 -5.27 6.61
CA ASP A 80 0.02 -5.70 7.26
C ASP A 80 -0.43 -4.72 8.36
N ASN A 81 -1.68 -4.90 8.80
CA ASN A 81 -2.29 -4.17 9.91
C ASN A 81 -2.30 -2.63 9.77
N SER A 82 -2.11 -2.10 8.58
CA SER A 82 -2.30 -0.67 8.33
C SER A 82 -3.76 -0.35 8.00
N ASP A 83 -4.16 0.88 8.30
CA ASP A 83 -5.50 1.40 8.04
C ASP A 83 -5.45 2.85 7.51
N LEU A 84 -6.61 3.44 7.24
CA LEU A 84 -6.67 4.81 6.71
C LEU A 84 -6.19 5.86 7.71
N SER A 85 -6.21 5.56 9.03
CA SER A 85 -5.75 6.50 10.05
C SER A 85 -4.24 6.76 9.95
N ASP A 86 -3.45 5.78 9.51
CA ASP A 86 -2.01 5.97 9.28
C ASP A 86 -1.76 7.13 8.28
N TRP A 87 -2.53 7.16 7.20
CA TRP A 87 -2.39 8.23 6.20
C TRP A 87 -3.04 9.54 6.65
N MET A 88 -4.07 9.48 7.51
CA MET A 88 -4.65 10.67 8.13
C MET A 88 -3.65 11.35 9.05
N ASP A 89 -2.90 10.59 9.83
CA ASP A 89 -1.85 11.09 10.72
C ASP A 89 -0.69 11.73 9.93
N ASP A 90 -0.45 11.28 8.71
CA ASP A 90 0.52 11.85 7.77
C ASP A 90 -0.02 13.04 6.94
N GLY A 91 -1.24 13.48 7.25
CA GLY A 91 -1.82 14.72 6.73
C GLY A 91 -2.77 14.59 5.56
N ILE A 92 -3.14 13.36 5.13
CA ILE A 92 -4.25 13.21 4.19
C ILE A 92 -5.56 13.57 4.92
N ILE A 93 -6.33 14.48 4.32
CA ILE A 93 -7.63 14.88 4.86
C ILE A 93 -8.69 13.92 4.32
N PHE A 94 -9.38 13.25 5.22
CA PHE A 94 -10.50 12.38 4.90
C PHE A 94 -11.84 13.04 5.25
N SER A 95 -12.88 12.70 4.49
CA SER A 95 -14.23 13.25 4.67
C SER A 95 -15.32 12.26 4.28
N GLY A 96 -16.51 12.45 4.84
CA GLY A 96 -17.75 11.81 4.40
C GLY A 96 -17.97 10.38 4.94
N PHE A 97 -17.19 9.93 5.93
CA PHE A 97 -17.37 8.65 6.62
C PHE A 97 -16.94 8.75 8.09
N PRO A 98 -17.36 7.82 8.96
CA PRO A 98 -17.12 7.85 10.41
C PRO A 98 -15.65 8.02 10.79
N ASN A 99 -15.39 8.78 11.83
CA ASN A 99 -14.09 9.07 12.43
C ASN A 99 -13.06 9.75 11.49
N SER A 100 -13.46 10.10 10.25
CA SER A 100 -12.66 10.95 9.37
C SER A 100 -12.54 12.38 9.89
N ASN A 101 -11.65 13.21 9.32
CA ASN A 101 -11.48 14.61 9.71
C ASN A 101 -12.81 15.42 9.60
N TYR A 102 -13.64 15.08 8.62
CA TYR A 102 -14.94 15.68 8.36
C TYR A 102 -16.03 14.63 8.13
N PRO A 103 -16.48 13.89 9.18
CA PRO A 103 -17.36 12.74 9.03
C PRO A 103 -18.74 13.08 8.45
N ASN A 104 -19.22 14.30 8.67
CA ASN A 104 -20.54 14.77 8.22
C ASN A 104 -20.45 15.69 6.99
N PHE A 105 -19.43 15.51 6.16
CA PHE A 105 -19.27 16.34 4.96
C PHE A 105 -20.35 16.01 3.92
N PHE A 106 -21.16 17.00 3.56
CA PHE A 106 -22.31 16.83 2.64
C PHE A 106 -21.91 16.53 1.19
N GLY A 107 -20.65 16.72 0.83
CA GLY A 107 -20.08 16.36 -0.47
C GLY A 107 -19.82 14.84 -0.64
N GLY A 108 -20.02 14.06 0.42
CA GLY A 108 -19.77 12.63 0.42
C GLY A 108 -18.33 12.27 0.74
N SER A 109 -17.98 10.99 0.57
CA SER A 109 -16.64 10.48 0.81
C SER A 109 -15.64 10.98 -0.23
N ASN A 110 -14.43 11.26 0.21
CA ASN A 110 -13.29 11.51 -0.68
C ASN A 110 -12.36 10.30 -0.81
N ALA A 111 -12.70 9.16 -0.21
CA ALA A 111 -11.96 7.91 -0.31
C ALA A 111 -12.91 6.77 -0.70
N TYR A 112 -12.44 5.86 -1.55
CA TYR A 112 -13.24 4.75 -2.05
C TYR A 112 -12.40 3.50 -2.17
N TYR A 113 -13.04 2.36 -1.90
CA TYR A 113 -12.65 1.03 -2.32
C TYR A 113 -13.48 0.62 -3.53
N TYR A 114 -13.08 -0.46 -4.19
CA TYR A 114 -13.83 -1.02 -5.31
C TYR A 114 -14.15 -2.49 -5.07
N ASN A 115 -15.43 -2.86 -5.26
CA ASN A 115 -15.88 -4.23 -5.24
C ASN A 115 -16.74 -4.50 -6.48
N GLU A 116 -16.23 -5.29 -7.41
CA GLU A 116 -16.94 -5.63 -8.65
C GLU A 116 -18.30 -6.28 -8.38
N ALA A 117 -18.43 -7.05 -7.29
CA ALA A 117 -19.71 -7.69 -6.96
C ALA A 117 -20.84 -6.69 -6.68
N ASN A 118 -20.51 -5.45 -6.32
CA ASN A 118 -21.47 -4.36 -6.12
C ASN A 118 -21.82 -3.63 -7.43
N ALA A 119 -21.03 -3.82 -8.48
CA ALA A 119 -21.29 -3.19 -9.77
C ALA A 119 -22.58 -3.73 -10.38
N LEU A 120 -23.36 -2.85 -11.01
CA LEU A 120 -24.60 -3.22 -11.70
C LEU A 120 -24.30 -3.72 -13.13
N ASN A 121 -25.18 -4.54 -13.69
CA ASN A 121 -25.00 -5.13 -15.02
C ASN A 121 -24.69 -4.14 -16.16
N THR A 122 -24.94 -2.85 -15.95
CA THR A 122 -24.72 -1.79 -16.95
C THR A 122 -23.89 -0.64 -16.40
N ASP A 123 -23.40 -0.75 -15.17
CA ASP A 123 -22.72 0.35 -14.48
C ASP A 123 -21.61 -0.16 -13.54
N LYS A 124 -20.38 -0.16 -14.03
CA LYS A 124 -19.19 -0.49 -13.23
C LYS A 124 -18.94 0.52 -12.11
N GLU A 125 -19.41 1.75 -12.26
CA GLU A 125 -19.17 2.80 -11.24
C GLU A 125 -19.92 2.50 -9.95
N ALA A 126 -20.96 1.66 -9.97
CA ALA A 126 -21.64 1.19 -8.76
C ALA A 126 -20.75 0.27 -7.88
N GLY A 127 -19.61 -0.17 -8.38
CA GLY A 127 -18.61 -0.94 -7.61
C GLY A 127 -17.85 -0.09 -6.56
N TRP A 128 -17.84 1.22 -6.71
CA TRP A 128 -17.19 2.11 -5.74
C TRP A 128 -18.01 2.23 -4.46
N TYR A 129 -17.34 2.11 -3.31
CA TYR A 129 -17.97 2.29 -2.00
C TYR A 129 -17.05 3.04 -1.05
N ALA A 130 -17.65 3.86 -0.18
CA ALA A 130 -16.92 4.60 0.83
C ALA A 130 -16.43 3.68 1.95
N PRO A 131 -15.34 4.05 2.64
CA PRO A 131 -14.97 3.41 3.90
C PRO A 131 -16.11 3.47 4.92
N SER A 132 -16.18 2.44 5.77
CA SER A 132 -17.13 2.40 6.88
C SER A 132 -16.62 3.14 8.11
N ASP A 133 -15.30 3.23 8.24
CA ASP A 133 -14.60 3.92 9.33
C ASP A 133 -13.18 4.31 8.91
N ILE A 134 -12.54 5.25 9.64
CA ILE A 134 -11.14 5.61 9.42
C ILE A 134 -10.17 4.45 9.75
N SER A 135 -10.60 3.49 10.54
CA SER A 135 -9.86 2.27 10.88
C SER A 135 -10.05 1.13 9.87
N ASP A 136 -10.70 1.40 8.72
CA ASP A 136 -10.80 0.40 7.66
C ASP A 136 -9.42 0.08 7.09
N SER A 137 -9.13 -1.22 6.93
CA SER A 137 -7.82 -1.71 6.50
C SER A 137 -7.43 -1.23 5.10
N THR A 138 -6.16 -0.90 4.95
CA THR A 138 -5.53 -0.53 3.67
C THR A 138 -4.59 -1.61 3.13
N SER A 139 -4.43 -2.72 3.84
CA SER A 139 -3.51 -3.80 3.51
C SER A 139 -4.23 -5.12 3.25
N PRO A 140 -3.55 -6.09 2.62
CA PRO A 140 -2.22 -6.07 2.00
C PRO A 140 -2.23 -5.70 0.51
N TYR A 141 -3.26 -5.97 -0.20
CA TYR A 141 -3.40 -5.76 -1.65
C TYR A 141 -4.65 -4.96 -2.00
N LEU A 142 -5.28 -4.39 -0.99
CA LEU A 142 -6.48 -3.57 -1.15
C LEU A 142 -6.09 -2.19 -1.65
N GLY A 143 -6.42 -1.88 -2.89
CA GLY A 143 -6.25 -0.55 -3.44
C GLY A 143 -7.31 0.40 -2.91
N THR A 144 -6.91 1.63 -2.64
CA THR A 144 -7.79 2.71 -2.22
C THR A 144 -7.66 3.90 -3.16
N PHE A 145 -8.78 4.50 -3.54
CA PHE A 145 -8.86 5.66 -4.43
C PHE A 145 -9.22 6.89 -3.62
N ILE A 146 -8.28 7.82 -3.43
CA ILE A 146 -8.40 8.93 -2.49
C ILE A 146 -8.22 10.26 -3.22
N TYR A 147 -9.14 11.21 -3.01
CA TYR A 147 -8.98 12.59 -3.45
C TYR A 147 -8.08 13.34 -2.47
N THR A 148 -6.97 13.86 -2.97
CA THR A 148 -5.96 14.54 -2.18
C THR A 148 -5.76 15.98 -2.61
N ASP A 149 -5.31 16.83 -1.68
CA ASP A 149 -4.91 18.20 -1.97
C ASP A 149 -3.60 18.29 -2.77
N ALA A 150 -3.34 19.48 -3.31
CA ALA A 150 -2.13 19.82 -4.06
C ALA A 150 -0.95 20.10 -3.12
N VAL A 151 -0.59 19.12 -2.29
CA VAL A 151 0.53 19.21 -1.33
C VAL A 151 1.40 17.96 -1.42
N THR A 152 2.64 18.08 -0.98
CA THR A 152 3.52 16.90 -0.88
C THR A 152 3.28 16.22 0.47
N TYR A 153 2.98 14.94 0.42
CA TYR A 153 2.86 14.07 1.60
C TYR A 153 4.14 13.24 1.78
N LEU A 154 4.46 12.92 3.01
CA LEU A 154 5.39 11.85 3.35
C LEU A 154 4.58 10.81 4.14
N LEU A 155 4.02 9.86 3.44
CA LEU A 155 3.20 8.81 4.03
C LEU A 155 4.09 7.74 4.67
N SER A 156 3.72 7.29 5.85
CA SER A 156 4.43 6.26 6.63
C SER A 156 3.44 5.23 7.11
N VAL A 157 3.75 3.96 6.91
CA VAL A 157 2.99 2.85 7.47
C VAL A 157 3.93 1.89 8.16
N THR A 158 3.51 1.33 9.29
CA THR A 158 4.34 0.43 10.10
C THR A 158 3.63 -0.89 10.31
N GLY A 159 4.30 -1.98 9.97
CA GLY A 159 3.80 -3.33 10.13
C GLY A 159 4.78 -4.37 9.59
N GLN A 160 4.37 -5.63 9.60
CA GLN A 160 5.13 -6.73 9.00
C GLN A 160 5.08 -6.57 7.46
N PRO A 161 6.23 -6.44 6.78
CA PRO A 161 6.24 -6.39 5.32
C PRO A 161 5.87 -7.72 4.71
N TYR A 162 5.24 -7.68 3.55
CA TYR A 162 4.98 -8.88 2.77
C TYR A 162 6.25 -9.34 2.07
N THR A 163 6.47 -10.66 2.10
CA THR A 163 7.59 -11.34 1.45
C THR A 163 7.10 -12.63 0.81
N GLY A 164 7.74 -13.06 -0.27
CA GLY A 164 7.32 -14.27 -1.02
C GLY A 164 6.07 -14.02 -1.89
N ASP A 165 5.56 -15.08 -2.48
CA ASP A 165 4.45 -15.03 -3.43
C ASP A 165 3.12 -14.73 -2.74
N ILE A 166 2.32 -13.83 -3.31
CA ILE A 166 0.97 -13.51 -2.87
C ILE A 166 0.01 -13.77 -4.03
N THR A 167 -1.03 -14.55 -3.75
CA THR A 167 -2.14 -14.75 -4.68
C THR A 167 -3.25 -13.77 -4.34
N ILE A 168 -3.67 -12.97 -5.32
CA ILE A 168 -4.78 -12.03 -5.19
C ILE A 168 -5.96 -12.56 -6.00
N ASP A 169 -7.05 -12.88 -5.32
CA ASP A 169 -8.28 -13.30 -5.97
C ASP A 169 -8.95 -12.09 -6.65
N VAL A 170 -9.02 -12.14 -7.96
CA VAL A 170 -9.73 -11.14 -8.75
C VAL A 170 -11.07 -11.70 -9.22
N THR A 171 -12.08 -10.84 -9.33
CA THR A 171 -13.41 -11.23 -9.73
C THR A 171 -13.73 -10.71 -11.12
N SER A 172 -14.55 -11.48 -11.85
CA SER A 172 -15.16 -11.07 -13.12
C SER A 172 -16.64 -11.42 -13.07
N GLY A 173 -17.45 -10.46 -12.71
CA GLY A 173 -18.89 -10.64 -12.53
C GLY A 173 -19.67 -10.81 -13.84
N ASN A 174 -21.00 -10.76 -13.75
CA ASN A 174 -21.94 -10.95 -14.86
C ASN A 174 -22.24 -9.69 -15.66
N LEU A 175 -21.39 -8.66 -15.57
CA LEU A 175 -21.55 -7.44 -16.34
C LEU A 175 -21.33 -7.65 -17.84
N ALA A 176 -21.77 -6.70 -18.66
CA ALA A 176 -21.39 -6.65 -20.08
C ALA A 176 -19.85 -6.61 -20.20
N SER A 177 -19.32 -7.14 -21.31
CA SER A 177 -17.88 -7.42 -21.47
C SER A 177 -16.96 -6.21 -21.28
N ASP A 178 -17.45 -5.01 -21.53
CA ASP A 178 -16.74 -3.72 -21.36
C ASP A 178 -16.86 -3.13 -19.95
N GLN A 179 -17.71 -3.70 -19.10
CA GLN A 179 -18.01 -3.21 -17.76
C GLN A 179 -17.49 -4.12 -16.63
N ARG A 180 -17.15 -5.36 -16.95
CA ARG A 180 -16.76 -6.40 -15.99
C ARG A 180 -15.24 -6.51 -15.80
N GLY A 181 -14.83 -7.21 -14.74
CA GLY A 181 -13.43 -7.56 -14.47
C GLY A 181 -12.59 -6.44 -13.90
N TRP A 182 -13.22 -5.34 -13.46
CA TRP A 182 -12.49 -4.26 -12.79
C TRP A 182 -12.19 -4.63 -11.35
N ASN A 183 -10.92 -4.61 -10.99
CA ASN A 183 -10.46 -4.84 -9.62
C ASN A 183 -9.42 -3.78 -9.28
N LEU A 184 -9.57 -3.14 -8.13
CA LEU A 184 -8.60 -2.18 -7.62
C LEU A 184 -7.67 -2.90 -6.65
N ILE A 185 -6.48 -3.21 -7.11
CA ILE A 185 -5.45 -3.89 -6.33
C ILE A 185 -4.27 -2.94 -6.07
N ALA A 186 -3.57 -3.16 -4.96
CA ALA A 186 -2.34 -2.46 -4.62
C ALA A 186 -1.14 -3.40 -4.74
N ASN A 187 0.05 -2.83 -4.95
CA ASN A 187 1.31 -3.54 -4.79
C ASN A 187 1.53 -3.83 -3.29
N PRO A 188 1.52 -5.09 -2.85
CA PRO A 188 1.66 -5.44 -1.44
C PRO A 188 3.11 -5.40 -0.94
N TYR A 189 4.08 -5.15 -1.81
CA TYR A 189 5.50 -5.21 -1.46
C TYR A 189 6.09 -3.82 -1.23
N ALA A 190 7.05 -3.74 -0.34
CA ALA A 190 7.81 -2.52 -0.07
C ALA A 190 8.87 -2.23 -1.15
N CYS A 191 8.55 -2.49 -2.42
CA CYS A 191 9.40 -2.25 -3.59
C CYS A 191 8.56 -1.83 -4.80
N ASN A 192 9.23 -1.46 -5.88
CA ASN A 192 8.58 -1.26 -7.16
C ASN A 192 8.17 -2.59 -7.78
N ILE A 193 7.12 -2.56 -8.59
CA ILE A 193 6.69 -3.69 -9.40
C ILE A 193 7.20 -3.51 -10.84
N ASP A 194 7.72 -4.58 -11.42
CA ASP A 194 7.95 -4.64 -12.86
C ASP A 194 6.65 -5.06 -13.54
N TRP A 195 5.97 -4.10 -14.16
CA TRP A 195 4.67 -4.33 -14.76
C TRP A 195 4.71 -5.31 -15.94
N ASP A 196 5.76 -5.28 -16.75
CA ASP A 196 5.87 -6.15 -17.92
C ASP A 196 6.05 -7.61 -17.48
N SER A 197 6.89 -7.86 -16.48
CA SER A 197 7.06 -9.17 -15.86
C SER A 197 5.77 -9.63 -15.19
N PHE A 198 5.16 -8.78 -14.37
CA PHE A 198 3.89 -9.09 -13.69
C PHE A 198 2.79 -9.46 -14.69
N HIS A 199 2.63 -8.69 -15.76
CA HIS A 199 1.63 -8.97 -16.79
C HIS A 199 1.93 -10.27 -17.55
N SER A 200 3.21 -10.52 -17.89
CA SER A 200 3.63 -11.75 -18.56
C SER A 200 3.33 -13.00 -17.74
N ASP A 201 3.60 -12.95 -16.45
CA ASP A 201 3.45 -14.11 -15.54
C ASP A 201 1.98 -14.39 -15.17
N ASN A 202 1.10 -13.39 -15.31
CA ASN A 202 -0.32 -13.48 -14.98
C ASN A 202 -1.26 -13.41 -16.20
N SER A 203 -0.73 -13.41 -17.42
CA SER A 203 -1.55 -13.47 -18.65
C SER A 203 -1.98 -14.92 -18.90
N GLY A 204 -3.17 -15.30 -18.40
CA GLY A 204 -3.85 -16.57 -18.68
C GLY A 204 -4.67 -16.52 -19.96
#